data_490f78d6e7ae48f246dc8c107051575b
#
_entry.id   490f78d6e7ae48f246dc8c107051575b
#
_cell.length_a   1.000
_cell.length_b   1.000
_cell.length_c   1.000
_cell.angle_alpha   90.00
_cell.angle_beta   90.00
_cell.angle_gamma   90.00
#
_symmetry.space_group_name_H-M   'P 1'
#
loop_
_entity.id
_entity.type
_entity.pdbx_description
1 polymer ?
#
loop_
_entity_poly.entity_id
_entity_poly.type
_entity_poly.pdbx_seq_one_letter_code
_entity_poly.pdbx_strand_id
1 'polypeptide(L)'
;MARYVLVILFLTTECFVENRTINYCAADVSPKTHRHKLHPSATMPSSDPENPSRPRLEASPELMEELAAASELLEKANPIEVIRWASERFKKRLTMATAFGPEGCLILHWLSSVAPDTFVFNLETGYQFKETLELRDRIRDRYGITVSYESPETTVEEYERRHGGPLYRTDPATCCGDRKIVVIERVLSNFDAWMSGIRRDQSPDRADAPIVGWDKKFGVVKISPLANWTKSQVWDLILQENVPYNPLHDKGYVSIGCWPCTRAITDGEDERAGRWSGSEKTECGLHLRD
;
A
#
# COMPACT_ATOMS: atom_id res chain seq x y z
N MET A 1 5.89 38.73 49.72
CA MET A 1 4.88 38.51 48.67
C MET A 1 5.25 39.38 47.48
N ALA A 2 5.92 38.80 46.49
CA ALA A 2 6.34 39.49 45.27
C ALA A 2 5.58 38.87 44.08
N ARG A 3 4.78 39.69 43.39
CA ARG A 3 4.08 39.37 42.16
C ARG A 3 5.01 39.59 40.97
N TYR A 4 5.27 38.54 40.19
CA TYR A 4 5.92 38.69 38.88
C TYR A 4 4.83 38.92 37.81
N VAL A 5 4.95 40.02 37.09
CA VAL A 5 4.16 40.36 35.90
C VAL A 5 4.98 39.91 34.70
N LEU A 6 4.41 39.01 33.89
CA LEU A 6 4.99 38.55 32.62
C LEU A 6 4.53 39.50 31.51
N VAL A 7 5.43 40.22 30.88
CA VAL A 7 5.19 41.07 29.71
C VAL A 7 5.42 40.23 28.46
N ILE A 8 4.36 40.01 27.68
CA ILE A 8 4.45 39.36 26.35
C ILE A 8 4.59 40.48 25.31
N LEU A 9 5.76 40.53 24.67
CA LEU A 9 6.00 41.37 23.50
C LEU A 9 5.50 40.65 22.22
N PHE A 10 4.50 41.24 21.58
CA PHE A 10 4.13 40.92 20.20
C PHE A 10 5.09 41.66 19.24
N LEU A 11 5.88 40.89 18.49
CA LEU A 11 6.57 41.40 17.31
C LEU A 11 5.78 41.03 16.07
N THR A 12 5.13 42.01 15.48
CA THR A 12 4.51 41.93 14.12
C THR A 12 5.63 42.15 13.10
N THR A 13 5.89 41.16 12.30
CA THR A 13 6.72 41.29 11.10
C THR A 13 5.85 41.25 9.87
N GLU A 14 5.64 42.40 9.23
CA GLU A 14 5.06 42.52 7.91
C GLU A 14 6.07 42.00 6.87
N CYS A 15 5.67 40.95 6.11
CA CYS A 15 6.44 40.53 4.94
C CYS A 15 5.85 41.18 3.68
N PHE A 16 6.64 42.04 3.07
CA PHE A 16 6.44 42.59 1.73
C PHE A 16 6.59 41.48 0.67
N VAL A 17 5.62 41.33 -0.21
CA VAL A 17 5.70 40.43 -1.37
C VAL A 17 6.25 41.24 -2.54
N GLU A 18 7.48 40.98 -2.93
CA GLU A 18 8.06 41.47 -4.19
C GLU A 18 7.99 40.39 -5.28
N ASN A 19 7.33 40.72 -6.37
CA ASN A 19 7.27 39.94 -7.62
C ASN A 19 8.68 39.75 -8.20
N ARG A 20 9.20 38.49 -8.21
CA ARG A 20 10.36 38.13 -9.03
C ARG A 20 10.02 36.98 -9.96
N THR A 21 10.00 37.30 -11.25
CA THR A 21 9.96 36.37 -12.37
C THR A 21 11.23 35.52 -12.38
N ILE A 22 11.11 34.21 -12.17
CA ILE A 22 12.26 33.29 -12.24
C ILE A 22 12.32 32.74 -13.67
N ASN A 23 13.35 33.15 -14.40
CA ASN A 23 13.71 32.58 -15.72
C ASN A 23 14.38 31.21 -15.49
N TYR A 24 13.78 30.16 -16.00
CA TYR A 24 14.41 28.84 -16.08
C TYR A 24 15.39 28.79 -17.25
N CYS A 25 16.69 28.73 -16.97
CA CYS A 25 17.68 28.29 -17.93
C CYS A 25 17.52 26.79 -18.19
N ALA A 26 17.30 26.42 -19.44
CA ALA A 26 17.33 25.03 -19.88
C ALA A 26 18.76 24.47 -19.74
N ALA A 27 18.97 23.57 -18.78
CA ALA A 27 20.20 22.78 -18.69
C ALA A 27 20.03 21.50 -19.49
N ASP A 28 20.93 21.30 -20.42
CA ASP A 28 21.11 20.13 -21.28
C ASP A 28 21.28 18.85 -20.44
N VAL A 29 20.31 17.94 -20.51
CA VAL A 29 20.36 16.65 -19.79
C VAL A 29 20.66 15.53 -20.79
N SER A 30 21.95 15.28 -20.98
CA SER A 30 22.40 14.02 -21.60
C SER A 30 21.98 12.81 -20.74
N PRO A 31 21.53 11.70 -21.33
CA PRO A 31 21.08 10.53 -20.56
C PRO A 31 22.31 9.82 -19.94
N LYS A 32 22.57 10.07 -18.67
CA LYS A 32 23.50 9.22 -17.90
C LYS A 32 22.80 7.89 -17.62
N THR A 33 23.33 6.82 -18.19
CA THR A 33 22.96 5.44 -17.87
C THR A 33 23.23 5.18 -16.39
N HIS A 34 22.22 5.29 -15.54
CA HIS A 34 22.29 4.84 -14.17
C HIS A 34 22.22 3.31 -14.15
N ARG A 35 23.37 2.65 -13.94
CA ARG A 35 23.40 1.27 -13.46
C ARG A 35 22.66 1.25 -12.11
N HIS A 36 21.47 0.66 -12.09
CA HIS A 36 20.77 0.33 -10.84
C HIS A 36 21.70 -0.58 -10.02
N LYS A 37 22.23 -0.06 -8.91
CA LYS A 37 22.80 -0.90 -7.86
C LYS A 37 21.67 -1.73 -7.32
N LEU A 38 21.72 -3.04 -7.51
CA LEU A 38 20.88 -4.01 -6.83
C LEU A 38 21.13 -3.86 -5.33
N HIS A 39 20.24 -3.17 -4.63
CA HIS A 39 20.24 -3.17 -3.17
C HIS A 39 19.68 -4.51 -2.67
N PRO A 40 20.18 -5.05 -1.56
CA PRO A 40 19.68 -6.31 -1.03
C PRO A 40 18.17 -6.21 -0.81
N SER A 41 17.42 -7.09 -1.46
CA SER A 41 16.01 -7.32 -1.15
C SER A 41 15.94 -7.79 0.30
N ALA A 42 14.93 -7.31 1.04
CA ALA A 42 14.63 -7.92 2.33
C ALA A 42 14.40 -9.41 2.09
N THR A 43 15.19 -10.26 2.74
CA THR A 43 15.04 -11.71 2.62
C THR A 43 13.71 -12.07 3.25
N MET A 44 12.84 -12.77 2.51
CA MET A 44 11.63 -13.36 3.11
C MET A 44 12.05 -14.16 4.34
N PRO A 45 11.40 -13.97 5.49
CA PRO A 45 11.64 -14.84 6.62
C PRO A 45 11.26 -16.27 6.18
N SER A 46 12.24 -17.15 6.10
CA SER A 46 11.95 -18.59 6.05
C SER A 46 11.16 -18.90 7.31
N SER A 47 10.04 -19.63 7.22
CA SER A 47 9.21 -20.18 8.30
C SER A 47 9.64 -19.72 9.70
N ASP A 48 8.72 -19.30 10.56
CA ASP A 48 9.00 -18.77 11.90
C ASP A 48 10.32 -19.34 12.47
N PRO A 49 11.41 -18.56 12.58
CA PRO A 49 12.71 -19.08 13.02
C PRO A 49 12.67 -19.58 14.45
N GLU A 50 11.66 -19.19 15.25
CA GLU A 50 11.45 -19.65 16.63
C GLU A 50 10.67 -20.98 16.68
N ASN A 51 9.85 -21.27 15.65
CA ASN A 51 9.12 -22.53 15.54
C ASN A 51 8.78 -22.88 14.08
N PRO A 52 9.71 -23.43 13.32
CA PRO A 52 9.51 -23.75 11.90
C PRO A 52 8.44 -24.84 11.63
N SER A 53 8.02 -25.58 12.66
CA SER A 53 7.02 -26.64 12.58
C SER A 53 5.64 -26.22 13.10
N ARG A 54 5.43 -24.94 13.47
CA ARG A 54 4.13 -24.49 13.93
C ARG A 54 3.11 -24.59 12.79
N PRO A 55 1.95 -25.24 13.03
CA PRO A 55 0.88 -25.29 12.03
C PRO A 55 0.38 -23.87 11.72
N ARG A 56 -0.07 -23.66 10.49
CA ARG A 56 -0.78 -22.42 10.10
C ARG A 56 -2.05 -22.27 10.92
N LEU A 57 -2.51 -21.03 11.07
CA LEU A 57 -3.86 -20.78 11.60
C LEU A 57 -4.90 -21.44 10.69
N GLU A 58 -5.90 -22.05 11.30
CA GLU A 58 -7.06 -22.59 10.62
C GLU A 58 -8.30 -21.85 11.07
N ALA A 59 -9.29 -21.74 10.18
CA ALA A 59 -10.58 -21.09 10.45
C ALA A 59 -11.42 -21.92 11.41
N SER A 60 -11.00 -22.03 12.68
CA SER A 60 -11.82 -22.66 13.71
C SER A 60 -12.94 -21.72 14.18
N PRO A 61 -14.04 -22.25 14.75
CA PRO A 61 -15.09 -21.42 15.35
C PRO A 61 -14.55 -20.44 16.40
N GLU A 62 -13.61 -20.88 17.22
CA GLU A 62 -12.98 -20.08 18.27
C GLU A 62 -12.17 -18.91 17.68
N LEU A 63 -11.39 -19.17 16.62
CA LEU A 63 -10.66 -18.12 15.92
C LEU A 63 -11.64 -17.11 15.27
N MET A 64 -12.70 -17.59 14.65
CA MET A 64 -13.68 -16.70 14.03
C MET A 64 -14.39 -15.80 15.04
N GLU A 65 -14.71 -16.32 16.24
CA GLU A 65 -15.25 -15.53 17.35
C GLU A 65 -14.22 -14.51 17.87
N GLU A 66 -12.95 -14.92 18.05
CA GLU A 66 -11.86 -14.00 18.43
C GLU A 66 -11.72 -12.84 17.43
N LEU A 67 -11.70 -13.15 16.12
CA LEU A 67 -11.55 -12.12 15.08
C LEU A 67 -12.75 -11.17 15.02
N ALA A 68 -13.97 -11.69 15.19
CA ALA A 68 -15.18 -10.87 15.23
C ALA A 68 -15.16 -9.91 16.42
N ALA A 69 -14.83 -10.40 17.62
CA ALA A 69 -14.70 -9.58 18.83
C ALA A 69 -13.59 -8.52 18.68
N ALA A 70 -12.44 -8.91 18.11
CA ALA A 70 -11.35 -7.97 17.85
C ALA A 70 -11.76 -6.88 16.84
N SER A 71 -12.48 -7.26 15.77
CA SER A 71 -12.95 -6.30 14.78
C SER A 71 -13.95 -5.30 15.37
N GLU A 72 -14.86 -5.75 16.22
CA GLU A 72 -15.81 -4.88 16.94
C GLU A 72 -15.09 -3.91 17.89
N LEU A 73 -14.16 -4.44 18.69
CA LEU A 73 -13.36 -3.61 19.61
C LEU A 73 -12.56 -2.54 18.86
N LEU A 74 -11.97 -2.88 17.72
CA LEU A 74 -11.11 -2.01 16.94
C LEU A 74 -11.87 -1.10 15.96
N GLU A 75 -13.19 -1.25 15.83
CA GLU A 75 -14.00 -0.44 14.89
C GLU A 75 -13.89 1.07 15.15
N LYS A 76 -13.72 1.47 16.40
CA LYS A 76 -13.57 2.87 16.81
C LYS A 76 -12.13 3.25 17.17
N ALA A 77 -11.21 2.31 17.08
CA ALA A 77 -9.79 2.54 17.35
C ALA A 77 -9.15 3.40 16.25
N ASN A 78 -8.10 4.14 16.59
CA ASN A 78 -7.30 4.78 15.56
C ASN A 78 -6.41 3.73 14.84
N PRO A 79 -5.98 4.01 13.60
CA PRO A 79 -5.19 3.05 12.81
C PRO A 79 -3.90 2.58 13.48
N ILE A 80 -3.28 3.42 14.29
CA ILE A 80 -2.05 3.07 15.04
C ILE A 80 -2.34 1.99 16.07
N GLU A 81 -3.49 2.04 16.74
CA GLU A 81 -3.92 1.01 17.70
C GLU A 81 -4.22 -0.31 17.00
N VAL A 82 -4.85 -0.26 15.81
CA VAL A 82 -5.07 -1.47 14.98
C VAL A 82 -3.75 -2.10 14.57
N ILE A 83 -2.78 -1.30 14.10
CA ILE A 83 -1.45 -1.78 13.71
C ILE A 83 -0.71 -2.39 14.91
N ARG A 84 -0.78 -1.73 16.08
CA ARG A 84 -0.16 -2.23 17.31
C ARG A 84 -0.77 -3.57 17.74
N TRP A 85 -2.10 -3.66 17.80
CA TRP A 85 -2.79 -4.91 18.09
C TRP A 85 -2.34 -6.04 17.13
N ALA A 86 -2.30 -5.76 15.83
CA ALA A 86 -1.89 -6.73 14.84
C ALA A 86 -0.42 -7.18 15.04
N SER A 87 0.48 -6.25 15.31
CA SER A 87 1.90 -6.54 15.51
C SER A 87 2.15 -7.35 16.80
N GLU A 88 1.43 -7.07 17.86
CA GLU A 88 1.52 -7.82 19.11
C GLU A 88 0.92 -9.23 18.99
N ARG A 89 -0.22 -9.35 18.29
CA ARG A 89 -0.93 -10.64 18.12
C ARG A 89 -0.20 -11.61 17.19
N PHE A 90 0.35 -11.13 16.08
CA PHE A 90 0.95 -11.98 15.03
C PHE A 90 2.47 -11.92 14.98
N LYS A 91 3.09 -10.90 15.57
CA LYS A 91 4.56 -10.73 15.63
C LYS A 91 5.20 -10.90 14.26
N LYS A 92 6.21 -11.76 14.14
CA LYS A 92 6.93 -12.05 12.87
C LYS A 92 6.07 -12.75 11.81
N ARG A 93 4.87 -13.21 12.17
CA ARG A 93 3.92 -13.82 11.23
C ARG A 93 2.89 -12.83 10.67
N LEU A 94 3.09 -11.55 10.96
CA LEU A 94 2.40 -10.44 10.30
C LEU A 94 3.19 -9.97 9.09
N THR A 95 2.49 -9.69 8.00
CA THR A 95 3.06 -8.99 6.84
C THR A 95 2.16 -7.86 6.37
N MET A 96 2.68 -7.00 5.52
CA MET A 96 1.91 -5.97 4.83
C MET A 96 2.14 -6.03 3.33
N ALA A 97 1.05 -6.10 2.57
CA ALA A 97 1.08 -5.92 1.12
C ALA A 97 0.83 -4.46 0.76
N THR A 98 1.68 -3.86 -0.06
CA THR A 98 1.49 -2.48 -0.52
C THR A 98 1.64 -2.37 -2.04
N ALA A 99 0.72 -1.63 -2.67
CA ALA A 99 0.86 -1.16 -4.04
C ALA A 99 1.27 0.33 -4.08
N PHE A 100 1.72 0.87 -2.95
CA PHE A 100 2.08 2.28 -2.76
C PHE A 100 0.95 3.27 -3.10
N GLY A 101 -0.31 2.82 -2.95
CA GLY A 101 -1.44 3.75 -2.90
C GLY A 101 -1.39 4.64 -1.64
N PRO A 102 -2.18 5.71 -1.58
CA PRO A 102 -2.19 6.66 -0.46
C PRO A 102 -2.33 5.97 0.90
N GLU A 103 -3.27 5.03 1.00
CA GLU A 103 -3.52 4.25 2.23
C GLU A 103 -2.30 3.40 2.61
N GLY A 104 -1.68 2.76 1.63
CA GLY A 104 -0.47 1.96 1.85
C GLY A 104 0.69 2.81 2.35
N CYS A 105 0.89 3.99 1.77
CA CYS A 105 1.92 4.94 2.20
C CYS A 105 1.69 5.43 3.63
N LEU A 106 0.43 5.70 3.99
CA LEU A 106 0.07 6.13 5.33
C LEU A 106 0.26 5.02 6.38
N ILE A 107 -0.10 3.77 6.04
CA ILE A 107 0.18 2.62 6.92
C ILE A 107 1.70 2.45 7.10
N LEU A 108 2.50 2.59 6.05
CA LEU A 108 3.97 2.52 6.12
C LEU A 108 4.56 3.62 7.02
N HIS A 109 4.00 4.83 6.97
CA HIS A 109 4.36 5.92 7.87
C HIS A 109 4.20 5.51 9.34
N TRP A 110 3.07 4.92 9.73
CA TRP A 110 2.84 4.47 11.11
C TRP A 110 3.63 3.22 11.46
N LEU A 111 3.75 2.25 10.54
CA LEU A 111 4.56 1.05 10.74
C LEU A 111 6.01 1.38 11.10
N SER A 112 6.57 2.43 10.52
CA SER A 112 7.96 2.84 10.79
C SER A 112 8.24 3.13 12.26
N SER A 113 7.21 3.51 13.02
CA SER A 113 7.33 3.81 14.46
C SER A 113 6.74 2.73 15.37
N VAL A 114 5.71 2.02 14.89
CA VAL A 114 4.96 1.05 15.73
C VAL A 114 5.54 -0.36 15.62
N ALA A 115 5.89 -0.78 14.40
CA ALA A 115 6.36 -2.14 14.12
C ALA A 115 7.33 -2.15 12.92
N PRO A 116 8.51 -1.50 13.03
CA PRO A 116 9.45 -1.30 11.92
C PRO A 116 9.99 -2.59 11.32
N ASP A 117 9.99 -3.69 12.09
CA ASP A 117 10.49 -5.00 11.66
C ASP A 117 9.44 -5.83 10.90
N THR A 118 8.22 -5.30 10.70
CA THR A 118 7.20 -5.99 9.91
C THR A 118 7.68 -6.21 8.48
N PHE A 119 7.61 -7.45 8.00
CA PHE A 119 7.91 -7.73 6.60
C PHE A 119 6.88 -7.05 5.70
N VAL A 120 7.36 -6.19 4.81
CA VAL A 120 6.52 -5.47 3.83
C VAL A 120 6.90 -5.90 2.44
N PHE A 121 5.92 -6.18 1.60
CA PHE A 121 6.15 -6.54 0.21
C PHE A 121 5.24 -5.80 -0.78
N ASN A 122 5.72 -5.72 -2.00
CA ASN A 122 4.99 -5.24 -3.16
C ASN A 122 4.96 -6.33 -4.23
N LEU A 123 3.83 -6.48 -4.92
CA LEU A 123 3.69 -7.41 -6.04
C LEU A 123 4.25 -6.75 -7.31
N GLU A 124 5.52 -7.05 -7.64
CA GLU A 124 6.15 -6.55 -8.85
C GLU A 124 5.72 -7.36 -10.07
N THR A 125 4.76 -6.83 -10.79
CA THR A 125 4.16 -7.51 -11.94
C THR A 125 4.98 -7.41 -13.23
N GLY A 126 6.02 -6.59 -13.26
CA GLY A 126 6.73 -6.17 -14.46
C GLY A 126 6.02 -5.08 -15.28
N TYR A 127 4.84 -4.65 -14.82
CA TYR A 127 4.01 -3.62 -15.45
C TYR A 127 3.73 -2.44 -14.52
N GLN A 128 4.56 -2.19 -13.52
CA GLN A 128 4.39 -1.04 -12.64
C GLN A 128 4.84 0.25 -13.32
N PHE A 129 4.23 1.38 -12.95
CA PHE A 129 4.72 2.70 -13.33
C PHE A 129 6.10 2.95 -12.72
N LYS A 130 6.94 3.68 -13.43
CA LYS A 130 8.25 4.13 -12.93
C LYS A 130 8.11 4.90 -11.63
N GLU A 131 7.12 5.78 -11.53
CA GLU A 131 6.81 6.57 -10.35
C GLU A 131 6.46 5.71 -9.12
N THR A 132 5.83 4.54 -9.33
CA THR A 132 5.57 3.57 -8.27
C THR A 132 6.86 2.93 -7.77
N LEU A 133 7.78 2.59 -8.67
CA LEU A 133 9.08 2.01 -8.32
C LEU A 133 9.97 3.03 -7.59
N GLU A 134 9.99 4.28 -8.04
CA GLU A 134 10.73 5.38 -7.40
C GLU A 134 10.17 5.73 -6.00
N LEU A 135 8.86 5.59 -5.79
CA LEU A 135 8.24 5.84 -4.50
C LEU A 135 8.74 4.87 -3.42
N ARG A 136 9.02 3.61 -3.76
CA ARG A 136 9.64 2.65 -2.85
C ARG A 136 10.94 3.20 -2.26
N ASP A 137 11.81 3.76 -3.10
CA ASP A 137 13.09 4.29 -2.64
C ASP A 137 12.88 5.50 -1.73
N ARG A 138 11.92 6.37 -2.03
CA ARG A 138 11.54 7.51 -1.17
C ARG A 138 11.00 7.05 0.19
N ILE A 139 10.21 5.98 0.24
CA ILE A 139 9.69 5.38 1.49
C ILE A 139 10.86 4.82 2.31
N ARG A 140 11.76 4.05 1.70
CA ARG A 140 12.94 3.51 2.37
C ARG A 140 13.81 4.64 2.95
N ASP A 141 14.09 5.67 2.16
CA ASP A 141 14.99 6.76 2.56
C ASP A 141 14.38 7.60 3.69
N ARG A 142 13.05 7.71 3.75
CA ARG A 142 12.35 8.45 4.80
C ARG A 142 12.12 7.64 6.08
N TYR A 143 11.76 6.38 5.96
CA TYR A 143 11.27 5.57 7.09
C TYR A 143 12.18 4.40 7.46
N GLY A 144 13.23 4.13 6.69
CA GLY A 144 14.08 2.95 6.90
C GLY A 144 13.41 1.62 6.57
N ILE A 145 12.16 1.63 6.10
CA ILE A 145 11.43 0.42 5.76
C ILE A 145 11.90 -0.10 4.39
N THR A 146 12.36 -1.34 4.36
CA THR A 146 12.66 -2.05 3.10
C THR A 146 11.43 -2.81 2.64
N VAL A 147 10.92 -2.46 1.46
CA VAL A 147 9.81 -3.18 0.82
C VAL A 147 10.39 -4.21 -0.15
N SER A 148 10.10 -5.49 0.08
CA SER A 148 10.49 -6.58 -0.82
C SER A 148 9.67 -6.55 -2.10
N TYR A 149 10.31 -6.74 -3.26
CA TYR A 149 9.62 -6.94 -4.52
C TYR A 149 9.42 -8.42 -4.78
N GLU A 150 8.16 -8.83 -4.74
CA GLU A 150 7.77 -10.21 -5.01
C GLU A 150 7.24 -10.31 -6.44
N SER A 151 7.98 -11.04 -7.27
CA SER A 151 7.73 -11.14 -8.71
C SER A 151 7.25 -12.52 -9.11
N PRO A 152 6.51 -12.66 -10.23
CA PRO A 152 6.32 -13.93 -10.90
C PRO A 152 7.67 -14.57 -11.26
N GLU A 153 7.67 -15.88 -11.45
CA GLU A 153 8.89 -16.62 -11.87
C GLU A 153 9.33 -16.30 -13.30
N THR A 154 8.38 -15.83 -14.12
CA THR A 154 8.64 -15.51 -15.54
C THR A 154 8.81 -14.02 -15.76
N THR A 155 9.73 -13.62 -16.64
CA THR A 155 9.84 -12.24 -17.12
C THR A 155 8.59 -11.85 -17.93
N VAL A 156 8.42 -10.55 -18.20
CA VAL A 156 7.32 -10.05 -19.05
C VAL A 156 7.46 -10.61 -20.47
N GLU A 157 8.65 -10.57 -21.03
CA GLU A 157 8.94 -11.03 -22.40
C GLU A 157 8.64 -12.52 -22.56
N GLU A 158 9.01 -13.34 -21.58
CA GLU A 158 8.71 -14.78 -21.61
C GLU A 158 7.23 -15.04 -21.46
N TYR A 159 6.56 -14.31 -20.56
CA TYR A 159 5.13 -14.42 -20.35
C TYR A 159 4.33 -14.06 -21.60
N GLU A 160 4.61 -12.91 -22.22
CA GLU A 160 3.95 -12.46 -23.44
C GLU A 160 4.21 -13.43 -24.62
N ARG A 161 5.43 -13.96 -24.75
CA ARG A 161 5.75 -14.96 -25.76
C ARG A 161 4.92 -16.27 -25.60
N ARG A 162 4.74 -16.74 -24.37
CA ARG A 162 3.94 -17.95 -24.06
C ARG A 162 2.49 -17.79 -24.45
N HIS A 163 1.93 -16.59 -24.29
CA HIS A 163 0.52 -16.28 -24.54
C HIS A 163 0.26 -15.65 -25.91
N GLY A 164 1.26 -15.53 -26.77
CA GLY A 164 1.10 -14.92 -28.11
C GLY A 164 0.87 -13.42 -28.08
N GLY A 165 1.20 -12.77 -26.96
CA GLY A 165 1.07 -11.33 -26.76
C GLY A 165 0.71 -10.93 -25.32
N PRO A 166 0.51 -9.64 -25.06
CA PRO A 166 0.24 -9.12 -23.72
C PRO A 166 -1.20 -9.44 -23.28
N LEU A 167 -1.36 -10.42 -22.39
CA LEU A 167 -2.68 -10.86 -21.86
C LEU A 167 -3.48 -9.75 -21.19
N TYR A 168 -2.85 -8.70 -20.67
CA TYR A 168 -3.60 -7.58 -20.09
C TYR A 168 -4.55 -6.90 -21.08
N ARG A 169 -4.35 -7.08 -22.41
CA ARG A 169 -5.22 -6.55 -23.46
C ARG A 169 -6.40 -7.46 -23.80
N THR A 170 -6.20 -8.77 -23.74
CA THR A 170 -7.16 -9.78 -24.20
C THR A 170 -7.85 -10.50 -23.05
N ASP A 171 -7.14 -10.77 -21.97
CA ASP A 171 -7.63 -11.40 -20.75
C ASP A 171 -6.92 -10.83 -19.50
N PRO A 172 -7.37 -9.65 -19.03
CA PRO A 172 -6.81 -9.03 -17.84
C PRO A 172 -7.08 -9.84 -16.55
N ALA A 173 -8.06 -10.75 -16.56
CA ALA A 173 -8.34 -11.60 -15.40
C ALA A 173 -7.23 -12.64 -15.21
N THR A 174 -6.90 -13.40 -16.25
CA THR A 174 -5.79 -14.36 -16.25
C THR A 174 -4.46 -13.65 -15.99
N CYS A 175 -4.20 -12.49 -16.62
CA CYS A 175 -3.00 -11.72 -16.34
C CYS A 175 -2.85 -11.33 -14.85
N CYS A 176 -3.94 -10.91 -14.18
CA CYS A 176 -3.91 -10.63 -12.75
C CYS A 176 -3.73 -11.90 -11.92
N GLY A 177 -4.34 -13.02 -12.32
CA GLY A 177 -4.16 -14.35 -11.72
C GLY A 177 -2.70 -14.73 -11.66
N ASP A 178 -2.07 -14.79 -12.81
CA ASP A 178 -0.68 -15.27 -12.96
C ASP A 178 0.35 -14.32 -12.35
N ARG A 179 0.15 -13.01 -12.50
CA ARG A 179 1.17 -12.04 -12.11
C ARG A 179 0.94 -11.39 -10.74
N LYS A 180 -0.17 -11.67 -10.06
CA LYS A 180 -0.47 -11.13 -8.72
C LYS A 180 -0.95 -12.22 -7.76
N ILE A 181 -2.01 -12.98 -8.13
CA ILE A 181 -2.64 -13.91 -7.18
C ILE A 181 -1.68 -15.03 -6.82
N VAL A 182 -1.06 -15.70 -7.79
CA VAL A 182 -0.07 -16.76 -7.53
C VAL A 182 1.10 -16.24 -6.69
N VAL A 183 1.52 -14.99 -6.92
CA VAL A 183 2.63 -14.40 -6.16
C VAL A 183 2.24 -14.13 -4.70
N ILE A 184 1.07 -13.51 -4.46
CA ILE A 184 0.63 -13.24 -3.09
C ILE A 184 0.34 -14.54 -2.31
N GLU A 185 -0.21 -15.57 -2.94
CA GLU A 185 -0.41 -16.89 -2.34
C GLU A 185 0.92 -17.49 -1.86
N ARG A 186 1.96 -17.42 -2.70
CA ARG A 186 3.31 -17.85 -2.33
C ARG A 186 3.86 -17.08 -1.13
N VAL A 187 3.67 -15.75 -1.09
CA VAL A 187 4.14 -14.94 0.04
C VAL A 187 3.36 -15.25 1.29
N LEU A 188 2.03 -15.19 1.22
CA LEU A 188 1.15 -15.37 2.38
C LEU A 188 1.20 -16.78 2.97
N SER A 189 1.71 -17.77 2.22
CA SER A 189 1.94 -19.12 2.78
C SER A 189 2.90 -19.13 3.98
N ASN A 190 3.72 -18.10 4.16
CA ASN A 190 4.67 -17.95 5.24
C ASN A 190 4.15 -17.13 6.43
N PHE A 191 2.92 -16.61 6.38
CA PHE A 191 2.37 -15.69 7.37
C PHE A 191 1.01 -16.18 7.89
N ASP A 192 0.61 -15.71 9.07
CA ASP A 192 -0.72 -15.95 9.64
C ASP A 192 -1.67 -14.76 9.39
N ALA A 193 -1.11 -13.58 9.14
CA ALA A 193 -1.90 -12.37 8.95
C ALA A 193 -1.22 -11.39 7.97
N TRP A 194 -2.05 -10.63 7.27
CA TRP A 194 -1.59 -9.56 6.39
C TRP A 194 -2.39 -8.28 6.54
N MET A 195 -1.72 -7.15 6.45
CA MET A 195 -2.35 -5.83 6.41
C MET A 195 -2.54 -5.35 4.98
N SER A 196 -3.67 -4.71 4.72
CA SER A 196 -4.00 -4.10 3.43
C SER A 196 -4.56 -2.69 3.61
N GLY A 197 -4.30 -1.81 2.64
CA GLY A 197 -4.78 -0.43 2.64
C GLY A 197 -6.17 -0.28 2.02
N ILE A 198 -7.13 -1.16 2.32
CA ILE A 198 -8.49 -0.99 1.82
C ILE A 198 -9.31 -0.08 2.73
N ARG A 199 -10.25 0.66 2.12
CA ARG A 199 -11.30 1.43 2.78
C ARG A 199 -12.67 1.00 2.26
N ARG A 200 -13.70 1.12 3.09
CA ARG A 200 -15.09 0.76 2.73
C ARG A 200 -15.65 1.68 1.64
N ASP A 201 -15.22 2.94 1.60
CA ASP A 201 -15.70 3.94 0.63
C ASP A 201 -15.06 3.82 -0.77
N GLN A 202 -14.10 2.92 -0.97
CA GLN A 202 -13.39 2.77 -2.26
C GLN A 202 -14.24 2.11 -3.35
N SER A 203 -15.14 1.19 -2.97
CA SER A 203 -16.04 0.51 -3.90
C SER A 203 -17.14 -0.23 -3.15
N PRO A 204 -18.29 -0.55 -3.81
CA PRO A 204 -19.34 -1.38 -3.21
C PRO A 204 -18.82 -2.75 -2.73
N ASP A 205 -17.87 -3.36 -3.43
CA ASP A 205 -17.28 -4.65 -3.06
C ASP A 205 -16.54 -4.60 -1.72
N ARG A 206 -16.17 -3.41 -1.24
CA ARG A 206 -15.41 -3.19 0.00
C ARG A 206 -16.26 -2.65 1.14
N ALA A 207 -17.52 -2.30 0.89
CA ALA A 207 -18.37 -1.55 1.83
C ALA A 207 -18.50 -2.20 3.23
N ASP A 208 -18.44 -3.54 3.32
CA ASP A 208 -18.54 -4.25 4.60
C ASP A 208 -17.21 -4.87 5.05
N ALA A 209 -16.07 -4.38 4.55
CA ALA A 209 -14.77 -4.89 4.96
C ALA A 209 -14.58 -4.73 6.48
N PRO A 210 -14.31 -5.80 7.23
CA PRO A 210 -14.03 -5.70 8.66
C PRO A 210 -12.66 -5.07 8.90
N ILE A 211 -12.45 -4.50 10.11
CA ILE A 211 -11.11 -4.07 10.54
C ILE A 211 -10.19 -5.30 10.64
N VAL A 212 -10.71 -6.39 11.23
CA VAL A 212 -10.03 -7.68 11.34
C VAL A 212 -10.99 -8.77 10.88
N GLY A 213 -10.54 -9.66 10.00
CA GLY A 213 -11.38 -10.76 9.51
C GLY A 213 -10.56 -11.90 8.92
N TRP A 214 -11.21 -13.01 8.64
CA TRP A 214 -10.59 -14.13 7.96
C TRP A 214 -10.64 -13.95 6.44
N ASP A 215 -9.50 -13.99 5.78
CA ASP A 215 -9.40 -14.03 4.33
C ASP A 215 -9.45 -15.49 3.88
N LYS A 216 -10.64 -15.93 3.48
CA LYS A 216 -10.88 -17.33 3.06
C LYS A 216 -10.05 -17.70 1.84
N LYS A 217 -9.84 -16.74 0.94
CA LYS A 217 -9.09 -16.97 -0.29
C LYS A 217 -7.64 -17.36 -0.03
N PHE A 218 -7.01 -16.69 0.91
CA PHE A 218 -5.60 -16.91 1.22
C PHE A 218 -5.37 -17.74 2.49
N GLY A 219 -6.42 -18.04 3.24
CA GLY A 219 -6.35 -18.83 4.48
C GLY A 219 -5.51 -18.15 5.56
N VAL A 220 -5.66 -16.86 5.74
CA VAL A 220 -4.94 -16.00 6.70
C VAL A 220 -5.86 -14.93 7.28
N VAL A 221 -5.46 -14.32 8.38
CA VAL A 221 -6.18 -13.15 8.91
C VAL A 221 -5.86 -11.91 8.06
N LYS A 222 -6.88 -11.15 7.71
CA LYS A 222 -6.75 -9.87 7.02
C LYS A 222 -7.06 -8.72 7.97
N ILE A 223 -6.17 -7.72 7.96
CA ILE A 223 -6.29 -6.53 8.78
C ILE A 223 -6.35 -5.32 7.85
N SER A 224 -7.35 -4.48 8.07
CA SER A 224 -7.62 -3.28 7.27
C SER A 224 -7.65 -2.05 8.20
N PRO A 225 -6.50 -1.48 8.58
CA PRO A 225 -6.43 -0.41 9.59
C PRO A 225 -7.18 0.85 9.21
N LEU A 226 -7.46 1.04 7.91
CA LEU A 226 -8.13 2.21 7.35
C LEU A 226 -9.55 1.89 6.85
N ALA A 227 -10.12 0.71 7.16
CA ALA A 227 -11.40 0.29 6.58
C ALA A 227 -12.52 1.30 6.81
N ASN A 228 -12.60 1.94 7.97
CA ASN A 228 -13.59 2.94 8.36
C ASN A 228 -13.19 4.40 8.07
N TRP A 229 -12.04 4.62 7.41
CA TRP A 229 -11.58 5.96 7.03
C TRP A 229 -12.14 6.38 5.67
N THR A 230 -12.31 7.70 5.51
CA THR A 230 -12.66 8.30 4.22
C THR A 230 -11.40 8.67 3.43
N LYS A 231 -11.56 8.83 2.11
CA LYS A 231 -10.51 9.34 1.23
C LYS A 231 -9.96 10.68 1.72
N SER A 232 -10.85 11.60 2.13
CA SER A 232 -10.43 12.92 2.63
C SER A 232 -9.52 12.79 3.83
N GLN A 233 -9.92 12.00 4.85
CA GLN A 233 -9.09 11.78 6.05
C GLN A 233 -7.69 11.23 5.72
N VAL A 234 -7.59 10.33 4.75
CA VAL A 234 -6.30 9.79 4.30
C VAL A 234 -5.44 10.89 3.68
N TRP A 235 -6.00 11.69 2.76
CA TRP A 235 -5.26 12.75 2.08
C TRP A 235 -4.91 13.91 3.01
N ASP A 236 -5.81 14.32 3.90
CA ASP A 236 -5.56 15.36 4.89
C ASP A 236 -4.32 15.01 5.72
N LEU A 237 -4.23 13.76 6.18
CA LEU A 237 -3.08 13.32 6.97
C LEU A 237 -1.79 13.13 6.14
N ILE A 238 -1.90 12.64 4.90
CA ILE A 238 -0.75 12.57 3.97
C ILE A 238 -0.11 13.95 3.80
N LEU A 239 -0.93 14.98 3.59
CA LEU A 239 -0.45 16.35 3.40
C LEU A 239 0.08 16.94 4.71
N GLN A 240 -0.63 16.76 5.81
CA GLN A 240 -0.24 17.24 7.14
C GLN A 240 1.10 16.66 7.58
N GLU A 241 1.31 15.35 7.44
CA GLU A 241 2.52 14.63 7.85
C GLU A 241 3.58 14.58 6.74
N ASN A 242 3.29 15.21 5.59
CA ASN A 242 4.16 15.20 4.41
C ASN A 242 4.60 13.77 4.01
N VAL A 243 3.66 12.80 4.06
CA VAL A 243 3.91 11.40 3.71
C VAL A 243 4.24 11.29 2.21
N PRO A 244 5.31 10.59 1.80
CA PRO A 244 5.58 10.38 0.38
C PRO A 244 4.44 9.63 -0.30
N TYR A 245 3.96 10.14 -1.43
CA TYR A 245 2.94 9.51 -2.25
C TYR A 245 3.32 9.53 -3.74
N ASN A 246 2.58 8.78 -4.56
CA ASN A 246 2.85 8.67 -5.98
C ASN A 246 2.45 9.97 -6.71
N PRO A 247 3.37 10.66 -7.43
CA PRO A 247 3.09 11.92 -8.10
C PRO A 247 2.08 11.80 -9.26
N LEU A 248 1.73 10.60 -9.68
CA LEU A 248 0.65 10.39 -10.64
C LEU A 248 -0.71 10.81 -10.09
N HIS A 249 -0.90 10.84 -8.77
CA HIS A 249 -2.14 11.37 -8.17
C HIS A 249 -2.35 12.85 -8.53
N ASP A 250 -1.28 13.64 -8.61
CA ASP A 250 -1.33 15.05 -9.02
C ASP A 250 -1.66 15.23 -10.51
N LYS A 251 -1.63 14.13 -11.28
CA LYS A 251 -1.93 14.07 -12.72
C LYS A 251 -3.28 13.39 -13.03
N GLY A 252 -4.17 13.30 -12.04
CA GLY A 252 -5.52 12.74 -12.21
C GLY A 252 -5.59 11.20 -12.15
N TYR A 253 -4.51 10.51 -11.75
CA TYR A 253 -4.57 9.05 -11.52
C TYR A 253 -5.08 8.78 -10.09
N VAL A 254 -6.38 8.67 -9.92
CA VAL A 254 -6.99 8.46 -8.58
C VAL A 254 -6.74 7.06 -8.04
N SER A 255 -6.76 6.04 -8.90
CA SER A 255 -6.47 4.64 -8.55
C SER A 255 -5.36 4.09 -9.43
N ILE A 256 -4.21 3.75 -8.86
CA ILE A 256 -3.01 3.33 -9.58
C ILE A 256 -2.81 1.82 -9.47
N GLY A 257 -2.53 1.17 -10.60
CA GLY A 257 -2.12 -0.23 -10.68
C GLY A 257 -1.05 -0.43 -11.75
N CYS A 258 -1.15 -1.51 -12.54
CA CYS A 258 -0.26 -1.72 -13.69
C CYS A 258 -0.48 -0.63 -14.74
N TRP A 259 0.62 -0.09 -15.32
CA TRP A 259 0.53 1.00 -16.30
C TRP A 259 -0.37 0.70 -17.51
N PRO A 260 -0.40 -0.53 -18.08
CA PRO A 260 -1.28 -0.77 -19.22
C PRO A 260 -2.76 -0.89 -18.86
N CYS A 261 -3.08 -1.03 -17.57
CA CYS A 261 -4.43 -1.18 -17.06
C CYS A 261 -4.90 0.04 -16.26
N THR A 262 -4.22 1.20 -16.40
CA THR A 262 -4.50 2.38 -15.58
C THR A 262 -4.37 3.65 -16.42
N ARG A 263 -5.40 4.50 -16.40
CA ARG A 263 -5.39 5.85 -16.96
C ARG A 263 -5.77 6.88 -15.91
N ALA A 264 -5.45 8.13 -16.18
CA ALA A 264 -6.07 9.23 -15.45
C ALA A 264 -7.58 9.23 -15.69
N ILE A 265 -8.34 9.75 -14.74
CA ILE A 265 -9.78 9.97 -14.86
C ILE A 265 -10.06 11.44 -15.12
N THR A 266 -11.23 11.73 -15.69
CA THR A 266 -11.77 13.06 -15.86
C THR A 266 -12.72 13.41 -14.71
N ASP A 267 -12.99 14.71 -14.55
CA ASP A 267 -13.90 15.18 -13.50
C ASP A 267 -15.29 14.54 -13.67
N GLY A 268 -15.81 13.99 -12.57
CA GLY A 268 -17.12 13.34 -12.52
C GLY A 268 -17.11 11.83 -12.81
N GLU A 269 -15.99 11.25 -13.21
CA GLU A 269 -15.86 9.79 -13.30
C GLU A 269 -15.69 9.14 -11.89
N ASP A 270 -16.12 7.88 -11.78
CA ASP A 270 -15.84 7.06 -10.60
C ASP A 270 -14.33 6.94 -10.35
N GLU A 271 -13.93 6.87 -9.07
CA GLU A 271 -12.51 6.81 -8.68
C GLU A 271 -11.73 5.65 -9.32
N ARG A 272 -12.42 4.58 -9.68
CA ARG A 272 -11.84 3.39 -10.30
C ARG A 272 -12.09 3.27 -11.80
N ALA A 273 -12.80 4.24 -12.41
CA ALA A 273 -13.09 4.26 -13.85
C ALA A 273 -11.81 4.23 -14.72
N GLY A 274 -10.68 4.70 -14.17
CA GLY A 274 -9.37 4.61 -14.82
C GLY A 274 -8.75 3.20 -14.82
N ARG A 275 -9.34 2.21 -14.11
CA ARG A 275 -8.82 0.84 -14.01
C ARG A 275 -9.51 -0.08 -15.02
N TRP A 276 -8.70 -0.86 -15.74
CA TRP A 276 -9.19 -1.82 -16.76
C TRP A 276 -10.21 -1.22 -17.73
N SER A 277 -10.06 0.05 -18.11
CA SER A 277 -10.95 0.73 -19.06
C SER A 277 -11.16 -0.09 -20.32
N GLY A 278 -12.44 -0.29 -20.70
CA GLY A 278 -12.82 -1.13 -21.84
C GLY A 278 -13.00 -2.61 -21.51
N SER A 279 -12.94 -3.02 -20.24
CA SER A 279 -13.31 -4.37 -19.78
C SER A 279 -14.35 -4.30 -18.67
N GLU A 280 -15.07 -5.39 -18.44
CA GLU A 280 -16.04 -5.51 -17.34
C GLU A 280 -15.38 -5.72 -15.97
N LYS A 281 -14.04 -5.77 -15.91
CA LYS A 281 -13.29 -6.03 -14.70
C LYS A 281 -13.29 -4.81 -13.78
N THR A 282 -13.70 -4.99 -12.51
CA THR A 282 -13.74 -3.95 -11.47
C THR A 282 -12.66 -4.11 -10.40
N GLU A 283 -12.19 -5.36 -10.16
CA GLU A 283 -11.21 -5.67 -9.12
C GLU A 283 -10.10 -6.59 -9.62
N CYS A 284 -8.92 -6.51 -9.01
CA CYS A 284 -7.76 -7.34 -9.38
C CYS A 284 -7.81 -8.77 -8.80
N GLY A 285 -8.85 -9.09 -8.05
CA GLY A 285 -9.00 -10.39 -7.41
C GLY A 285 -8.30 -10.53 -6.04
N LEU A 286 -7.60 -9.51 -5.55
CA LEU A 286 -6.99 -9.53 -4.20
C LEU A 286 -8.01 -9.27 -3.08
N HIS A 287 -9.13 -8.61 -3.38
CA HIS A 287 -10.10 -8.10 -2.42
C HIS A 287 -11.54 -8.46 -2.78
N LEU A 288 -11.74 -9.46 -3.63
CA LEU A 288 -13.07 -9.97 -3.93
C LEU A 288 -13.69 -10.57 -2.67
N ARG A 289 -15.00 -10.38 -2.49
CA ARG A 289 -15.80 -11.15 -1.53
C ARG A 289 -16.01 -12.56 -2.09
N ASP A 290 -15.98 -13.54 -1.20
CA ASP A 290 -16.43 -14.90 -1.48
C ASP A 290 -17.96 -14.97 -1.43
#